data_f41971461b1c0f16b9a15bb5c9d5b7f2
#
_entry.id   f41971461b1c0f16b9a15bb5c9d5b7f2
#
_cell.length_a   1.000
_cell.length_b   1.000
_cell.length_c   1.000
_cell.angle_alpha   90.00
_cell.angle_beta   90.00
_cell.angle_gamma   90.00
#
_symmetry.space_group_name_H-M   'P 1'
#
loop_
_entity.id
_entity.type
_entity.pdbx_description
1 polymer ?
#
loop_
_entity_poly.entity_id
_entity_poly.type
_entity_poly.pdbx_seq_one_letter_code
_entity_poly.pdbx_strand_id
1 'polypeptide(L)'
;VVDQQGMNEVKEQLYNPLKNLIFGGRLSGDNLVYNGTRRGHYAGTEYLAWMYKSKKPTYKQSARIVLNTEQSTVPAWEASLARTEKEINVSKDKQAPRRWWNDFWKRRFIEGEGEAGDAIRNYTLFRYMLGCNAYSQWPTKFNGGLFTFDPMYVDQKMEFTPDFRKWGGGTMTAQNQRLVYWPMLKSGDFDLMKSQFDFYLRLL
;
A
#
# COMPACT_ATOMS: atom_id res chain seq x y z
N VAL A 1 8.42 -21.49 0.28
CA VAL A 1 8.82 -20.98 1.62
C VAL A 1 8.61 -22.07 2.65
N VAL A 2 7.38 -22.57 2.86
CA VAL A 2 7.08 -23.61 3.87
C VAL A 2 7.95 -24.86 3.67
N ASP A 3 8.05 -25.35 2.43
CA ASP A 3 8.88 -26.50 2.07
C ASP A 3 10.36 -26.26 2.34
N GLN A 4 10.85 -25.03 2.03
CA GLN A 4 12.24 -24.63 2.28
C GLN A 4 12.60 -24.53 3.78
N GLN A 5 11.59 -24.36 4.62
CA GLN A 5 11.73 -24.27 6.09
C GLN A 5 11.48 -25.60 6.79
N GLY A 6 11.24 -26.67 6.06
CA GLY A 6 10.97 -28.00 6.63
C GLY A 6 9.65 -28.12 7.38
N MET A 7 8.67 -27.24 7.11
CA MET A 7 7.39 -27.20 7.83
C MET A 7 6.25 -27.89 7.08
N ASN A 8 6.54 -28.87 6.23
CA ASN A 8 5.53 -29.53 5.39
C ASN A 8 4.45 -30.27 6.20
N GLU A 9 4.82 -30.86 7.31
CA GLU A 9 3.89 -31.60 8.17
C GLU A 9 2.78 -30.71 8.77
N VAL A 10 3.07 -29.43 8.99
CA VAL A 10 2.13 -28.47 9.56
C VAL A 10 1.57 -27.48 8.52
N LYS A 11 1.87 -27.67 7.25
CA LYS A 11 1.54 -26.75 6.16
C LYS A 11 0.05 -26.40 6.11
N GLU A 12 -0.84 -27.38 6.32
CA GLU A 12 -2.28 -27.17 6.26
C GLU A 12 -2.85 -26.45 7.52
N GLN A 13 -2.07 -26.40 8.58
CA GLN A 13 -2.41 -25.69 9.81
C GLN A 13 -1.96 -24.23 9.78
N LEU A 14 -1.02 -23.90 8.87
CA LEU A 14 -0.48 -22.56 8.75
C LEU A 14 -1.41 -21.65 7.95
N TYR A 15 -1.63 -20.45 8.45
CA TYR A 15 -2.30 -19.42 7.66
C TYR A 15 -1.44 -19.05 6.44
N ASN A 16 -2.00 -19.26 5.26
CA ASN A 16 -1.34 -18.87 4.01
C ASN A 16 -1.96 -17.56 3.46
N PRO A 17 -1.29 -16.42 3.61
CA PRO A 17 -1.82 -15.13 3.17
C PRO A 17 -1.96 -14.99 1.64
N LEU A 18 -1.37 -15.90 0.88
CA LEU A 18 -1.43 -15.91 -0.59
C LEU A 18 -2.42 -16.92 -1.14
N LYS A 19 -3.01 -17.78 -0.31
CA LYS A 19 -3.98 -18.79 -0.76
C LYS A 19 -5.22 -18.09 -1.28
N ASN A 20 -5.55 -18.31 -2.56
CA ASN A 20 -6.68 -17.69 -3.24
C ASN A 20 -6.69 -16.15 -3.16
N LEU A 21 -5.51 -15.54 -3.01
CA LEU A 21 -5.39 -14.09 -3.02
C LEU A 21 -5.61 -13.57 -4.44
N ILE A 22 -6.63 -12.74 -4.61
CA ILE A 22 -6.96 -12.06 -5.85
C ILE A 22 -6.81 -10.57 -5.59
N PHE A 23 -6.10 -9.88 -6.46
CA PHE A 23 -6.00 -8.43 -6.46
C PHE A 23 -6.22 -7.90 -7.88
N GLY A 24 -6.78 -6.72 -7.97
CA GLY A 24 -7.04 -6.09 -9.25
C GLY A 24 -8.04 -4.98 -9.12
N GLY A 25 -8.62 -4.58 -10.25
CA GLY A 25 -9.57 -3.49 -10.24
C GLY A 25 -10.29 -3.31 -11.56
N ARG A 26 -11.16 -2.31 -11.57
CA ARG A 26 -11.91 -1.87 -12.74
C ARG A 26 -11.58 -0.43 -13.04
N LEU A 27 -11.19 -0.17 -14.28
CA LEU A 27 -11.09 1.17 -14.84
C LEU A 27 -12.41 1.51 -15.55
N SER A 28 -13.03 2.61 -15.16
CA SER A 28 -14.20 3.19 -15.82
C SER A 28 -14.02 4.70 -15.98
N GLY A 29 -14.81 5.30 -16.85
CA GLY A 29 -14.78 6.75 -17.03
C GLY A 29 -15.71 7.18 -18.16
N ASP A 30 -16.14 8.43 -18.07
CA ASP A 30 -16.93 9.05 -19.11
C ASP A 30 -16.09 9.22 -20.37
N ASN A 31 -16.66 8.90 -21.53
CA ASN A 31 -16.00 9.09 -22.81
C ASN A 31 -14.69 8.26 -22.99
N LEU A 32 -14.50 7.17 -22.24
CA LEU A 32 -13.39 6.23 -22.43
C LEU A 32 -13.82 5.05 -23.29
N VAL A 33 -13.00 4.70 -24.27
CA VAL A 33 -13.16 3.50 -25.09
C VAL A 33 -11.86 2.70 -25.11
N TYR A 34 -11.99 1.39 -25.07
CA TYR A 34 -10.87 0.47 -25.21
C TYR A 34 -10.17 0.66 -26.57
N ASN A 35 -8.84 0.70 -26.54
CA ASN A 35 -8.00 0.94 -27.72
C ASN A 35 -6.88 -0.11 -27.91
N GLY A 36 -7.13 -1.33 -27.46
CA GLY A 36 -6.21 -2.44 -27.62
C GLY A 36 -5.22 -2.63 -26.45
N THR A 37 -4.25 -3.49 -26.67
CA THR A 37 -3.18 -3.78 -25.73
C THR A 37 -1.81 -3.43 -26.30
N ARG A 38 -0.84 -3.17 -25.42
CA ARG A 38 0.56 -2.97 -25.77
C ARG A 38 1.45 -3.73 -24.79
N ARG A 39 2.40 -4.49 -25.32
CA ARG A 39 3.47 -5.06 -24.49
C ARG A 39 4.57 -4.03 -24.31
N GLY A 40 5.17 -4.02 -23.15
CA GLY A 40 6.30 -3.18 -22.81
C GLY A 40 7.20 -3.87 -21.80
N HIS A 41 8.32 -3.24 -21.53
CA HIS A 41 9.29 -3.68 -20.54
C HIS A 41 9.64 -2.51 -19.66
N TYR A 42 9.68 -2.72 -18.34
CA TYR A 42 10.03 -1.73 -17.35
C TYR A 42 10.77 -2.38 -16.18
N ALA A 43 11.93 -1.83 -15.84
CA ALA A 43 12.73 -2.27 -14.69
C ALA A 43 12.94 -3.80 -14.62
N GLY A 44 13.29 -4.44 -15.75
CA GLY A 44 13.52 -5.89 -15.82
C GLY A 44 12.27 -6.74 -15.90
N THR A 45 11.07 -6.14 -15.93
CA THR A 45 9.79 -6.85 -15.95
C THR A 45 9.01 -6.54 -17.21
N GLU A 46 8.54 -7.57 -17.90
CA GLU A 46 7.59 -7.42 -19.00
C GLU A 46 6.20 -7.15 -18.48
N TYR A 47 5.46 -6.29 -19.17
CA TYR A 47 4.07 -5.99 -18.85
C TYR A 47 3.18 -5.99 -20.08
N LEU A 48 1.88 -6.20 -19.85
CA LEU A 48 0.82 -5.98 -20.80
C LEU A 48 -0.03 -4.80 -20.35
N ALA A 49 -0.06 -3.74 -21.13
CA ALA A 49 -0.89 -2.57 -20.88
C ALA A 49 -2.19 -2.65 -21.69
N TRP A 50 -3.31 -2.39 -21.03
CA TRP A 50 -4.59 -2.15 -21.67
C TRP A 50 -4.76 -0.66 -21.91
N MET A 51 -4.92 -0.29 -23.17
CA MET A 51 -4.99 1.12 -23.58
C MET A 51 -6.43 1.58 -23.72
N TYR A 52 -6.68 2.78 -23.25
CA TYR A 52 -7.96 3.47 -23.42
C TYR A 52 -7.71 4.84 -24.03
N LYS A 53 -8.67 5.32 -24.81
CA LYS A 53 -8.65 6.67 -25.37
C LYS A 53 -10.00 7.35 -25.22
N SER A 54 -10.03 8.67 -25.34
CA SER A 54 -11.28 9.42 -25.42
C SER A 54 -12.01 9.10 -26.72
N LYS A 55 -13.30 8.85 -26.65
CA LYS A 55 -14.15 8.66 -27.81
C LYS A 55 -14.27 9.95 -28.62
N LYS A 56 -14.31 11.09 -27.93
CA LYS A 56 -14.37 12.44 -28.51
C LYS A 56 -13.41 13.35 -27.77
N PRO A 57 -12.83 14.37 -28.44
CA PRO A 57 -12.10 15.42 -27.74
C PRO A 57 -12.97 16.09 -26.68
N THR A 58 -12.40 16.38 -25.53
CA THR A 58 -13.09 17.02 -24.42
C THR A 58 -12.12 17.84 -23.58
N TYR A 59 -12.57 18.97 -23.06
CA TYR A 59 -11.81 19.79 -22.12
C TYR A 59 -11.71 19.18 -20.72
N LYS A 60 -12.61 18.25 -20.40
CA LYS A 60 -12.63 17.59 -19.09
C LYS A 60 -12.83 16.10 -19.27
N GLN A 61 -11.96 15.32 -18.71
CA GLN A 61 -12.00 13.87 -18.71
C GLN A 61 -12.04 13.37 -17.27
N SER A 62 -12.90 12.41 -16.97
CA SER A 62 -12.89 11.69 -15.70
C SER A 62 -12.54 10.22 -15.94
N ALA A 63 -11.71 9.69 -15.06
CA ALA A 63 -11.42 8.26 -14.96
C ALA A 63 -11.52 7.82 -13.51
N ARG A 64 -12.05 6.63 -13.29
CA ARG A 64 -12.18 6.01 -11.99
C ARG A 64 -11.50 4.65 -12.02
N ILE A 65 -10.69 4.39 -11.03
CA ILE A 65 -10.10 3.07 -10.79
C ILE A 65 -10.61 2.59 -9.44
N VAL A 66 -11.32 1.47 -9.42
CA VAL A 66 -11.76 0.80 -8.20
C VAL A 66 -10.88 -0.42 -8.03
N LEU A 67 -10.21 -0.52 -6.89
CA LEU A 67 -9.29 -1.61 -6.56
C LEU A 67 -9.90 -2.48 -5.46
N ASN A 68 -9.67 -3.78 -5.55
CA ASN A 68 -10.02 -4.73 -4.50
C ASN A 68 -8.96 -5.82 -4.37
N THR A 69 -8.66 -6.20 -3.13
CA THR A 69 -7.76 -7.31 -2.80
C THR A 69 -8.44 -8.17 -1.77
N GLU A 70 -8.62 -9.45 -2.08
CA GLU A 70 -9.40 -10.36 -1.25
C GLU A 70 -8.93 -11.81 -1.43
N GLN A 71 -8.91 -12.59 -0.36
CA GLN A 71 -8.76 -14.04 -0.44
C GLN A 71 -10.14 -14.64 -0.70
N SER A 72 -10.40 -15.03 -1.96
CA SER A 72 -11.74 -15.40 -2.40
C SER A 72 -11.70 -16.25 -3.67
N THR A 73 -12.86 -16.56 -4.25
CA THR A 73 -12.98 -17.06 -5.61
C THR A 73 -13.13 -15.90 -6.58
N VAL A 74 -12.75 -16.08 -7.84
CA VAL A 74 -12.89 -15.03 -8.86
C VAL A 74 -14.30 -14.48 -8.94
N PRO A 75 -15.38 -15.29 -9.01
CA PRO A 75 -16.75 -14.76 -9.04
C PRO A 75 -17.13 -13.95 -7.79
N ALA A 76 -16.71 -14.38 -6.60
CA ALA A 76 -16.98 -13.65 -5.36
C ALA A 76 -16.21 -12.32 -5.30
N TRP A 77 -14.95 -12.31 -5.74
CA TRP A 77 -14.14 -11.13 -5.86
C TRP A 77 -14.74 -10.11 -6.85
N GLU A 78 -15.21 -10.57 -8.03
CA GLU A 78 -15.89 -9.71 -9.00
C GLU A 78 -17.18 -9.10 -8.44
N ALA A 79 -17.96 -9.89 -7.70
CA ALA A 79 -19.17 -9.40 -7.02
C ALA A 79 -18.84 -8.36 -5.95
N SER A 80 -17.76 -8.57 -5.17
CA SER A 80 -17.27 -7.62 -4.18
C SER A 80 -16.79 -6.31 -4.82
N LEU A 81 -16.05 -6.39 -5.92
CA LEU A 81 -15.61 -5.24 -6.69
C LEU A 81 -16.82 -4.43 -7.24
N ALA A 82 -17.82 -5.12 -7.81
CA ALA A 82 -19.03 -4.48 -8.33
C ALA A 82 -19.85 -3.82 -7.22
N ARG A 83 -19.91 -4.40 -6.02
CA ARG A 83 -20.56 -3.81 -4.85
C ARG A 83 -19.84 -2.52 -4.43
N THR A 84 -18.52 -2.57 -4.28
CA THR A 84 -17.69 -1.40 -3.94
C THR A 84 -17.90 -0.28 -4.94
N GLU A 85 -17.95 -0.59 -6.25
CA GLU A 85 -18.17 0.41 -7.29
C GLU A 85 -19.53 1.11 -7.17
N LYS A 86 -20.58 0.38 -6.79
CA LYS A 86 -21.94 0.93 -6.58
C LYS A 86 -22.03 1.81 -5.32
N GLU A 87 -21.29 1.46 -4.28
CA GLU A 87 -21.32 2.16 -2.99
C GLU A 87 -20.52 3.45 -2.99
N ILE A 88 -19.64 3.66 -3.97
CA ILE A 88 -18.79 4.86 -4.05
C ILE A 88 -19.65 6.11 -4.21
N ASN A 89 -19.53 7.01 -3.25
CA ASN A 89 -20.04 8.37 -3.30
C ASN A 89 -18.87 9.36 -3.21
N VAL A 90 -18.41 9.83 -4.36
CA VAL A 90 -17.19 10.66 -4.48
C VAL A 90 -17.23 11.90 -3.58
N SER A 91 -18.38 12.54 -3.41
CA SER A 91 -18.51 13.76 -2.59
C SER A 91 -18.44 13.44 -1.09
N LYS A 92 -19.10 12.38 -0.65
CA LYS A 92 -19.07 11.92 0.75
C LYS A 92 -17.71 11.31 1.10
N ASP A 93 -17.18 10.49 0.20
CA ASP A 93 -15.98 9.71 0.44
C ASP A 93 -14.72 10.59 0.48
N LYS A 94 -14.72 11.77 -0.14
CA LYS A 94 -13.65 12.76 -0.01
C LYS A 94 -13.61 13.45 1.36
N GLN A 95 -14.70 13.51 2.08
CA GLN A 95 -14.77 14.23 3.35
C GLN A 95 -14.15 13.45 4.51
N ALA A 96 -14.31 12.12 4.52
CA ALA A 96 -13.78 11.28 5.60
C ALA A 96 -12.23 11.29 5.63
N PRO A 97 -11.51 11.03 4.52
CA PRO A 97 -10.05 11.16 4.48
C PRO A 97 -9.55 12.56 4.83
N ARG A 98 -10.23 13.60 4.35
CA ARG A 98 -9.85 14.99 4.70
C ARG A 98 -9.97 15.26 6.19
N ARG A 99 -11.06 14.83 6.83
CA ARG A 99 -11.22 14.98 8.29
C ARG A 99 -10.13 14.19 9.00
N TRP A 100 -9.92 12.94 8.62
CA TRP A 100 -8.89 12.10 9.23
C TRP A 100 -7.49 12.73 9.16
N TRP A 101 -7.07 13.20 7.97
CA TRP A 101 -5.79 13.87 7.80
C TRP A 101 -5.69 15.17 8.59
N ASN A 102 -6.76 15.96 8.63
CA ASN A 102 -6.79 17.19 9.44
C ASN A 102 -6.60 16.85 10.93
N ASP A 103 -7.31 15.86 11.45
CA ASP A 103 -7.22 15.45 12.84
C ASP A 103 -5.87 14.81 13.16
N PHE A 104 -5.31 14.05 12.23
CA PHE A 104 -3.97 13.48 12.31
C PHE A 104 -2.89 14.57 12.43
N TRP A 105 -2.92 15.59 11.58
CA TRP A 105 -1.94 16.67 11.62
C TRP A 105 -2.12 17.59 12.82
N LYS A 106 -3.33 17.83 13.31
CA LYS A 106 -3.59 18.60 14.53
C LYS A 106 -3.01 17.96 15.79
N ARG A 107 -2.87 16.63 15.81
CA ARG A 107 -2.31 15.94 16.99
C ARG A 107 -0.87 16.33 17.26
N ARG A 108 -0.06 16.42 16.23
CA ARG A 108 1.35 16.79 16.31
C ARG A 108 1.83 17.39 15.00
N PHE A 109 2.60 18.44 15.12
CA PHE A 109 3.36 19.04 14.03
C PHE A 109 4.61 19.71 14.61
N ILE A 110 5.58 19.99 13.77
CA ILE A 110 6.79 20.74 14.11
C ILE A 110 6.88 21.89 13.12
N GLU A 111 7.05 23.08 13.62
CA GLU A 111 7.30 24.27 12.83
C GLU A 111 8.67 24.84 13.18
N GLY A 112 9.33 25.44 12.22
CA GLY A 112 10.63 26.07 12.40
C GLY A 112 11.13 26.66 11.08
N GLU A 113 12.16 27.45 11.18
CA GLU A 113 12.76 28.19 10.08
C GLU A 113 14.24 27.86 9.91
N GLY A 114 14.83 28.28 8.78
CA GLY A 114 16.24 28.15 8.50
C GLY A 114 16.75 26.73 8.40
N GLU A 115 17.86 26.44 9.06
CA GLU A 115 18.55 25.14 8.99
C GLU A 115 17.72 23.95 9.50
N ALA A 116 16.70 24.19 10.31
CA ALA A 116 15.78 23.16 10.78
C ALA A 116 14.83 22.65 9.69
N GLY A 117 14.74 23.31 8.55
CA GLY A 117 13.77 22.99 7.49
C GLY A 117 13.85 21.56 6.96
N ASP A 118 15.05 21.03 6.77
CA ASP A 118 15.26 19.65 6.30
C ASP A 118 14.84 18.62 7.34
N ALA A 119 15.13 18.85 8.61
CA ALA A 119 14.71 17.97 9.70
C ALA A 119 13.18 17.95 9.82
N ILE A 120 12.54 19.10 9.73
CA ILE A 120 11.09 19.26 9.78
C ILE A 120 10.42 18.57 8.58
N ARG A 121 10.96 18.75 7.38
CA ARG A 121 10.48 18.07 6.18
C ARG A 121 10.56 16.56 6.33
N ASN A 122 11.69 16.04 6.78
CA ASN A 122 11.91 14.62 6.97
C ASN A 122 10.96 14.04 8.04
N TYR A 123 10.75 14.74 9.15
CA TYR A 123 9.76 14.37 10.16
C TYR A 123 8.34 14.31 9.57
N THR A 124 7.95 15.33 8.83
CA THR A 124 6.63 15.42 8.21
C THR A 124 6.40 14.30 7.20
N LEU A 125 7.38 14.04 6.31
CA LEU A 125 7.32 12.97 5.33
C LEU A 125 7.28 11.59 5.99
N PHE A 126 8.10 11.36 7.01
CA PHE A 126 8.11 10.10 7.74
C PHE A 126 6.77 9.85 8.44
N ARG A 127 6.23 10.85 9.14
CA ARG A 127 4.93 10.75 9.78
C ARG A 127 3.79 10.56 8.78
N TYR A 128 3.85 11.21 7.62
CA TYR A 128 2.93 10.97 6.50
C TYR A 128 2.97 9.51 6.03
N MET A 129 4.16 8.95 5.84
CA MET A 129 4.32 7.55 5.44
C MET A 129 3.76 6.58 6.50
N LEU A 130 3.93 6.88 7.79
CA LEU A 130 3.32 6.10 8.86
C LEU A 130 1.79 6.11 8.77
N GLY A 131 1.20 7.29 8.56
CA GLY A 131 -0.24 7.43 8.38
C GLY A 131 -0.78 6.67 7.15
N CYS A 132 -0.04 6.67 6.04
CA CYS A 132 -0.41 5.91 4.84
C CYS A 132 -0.39 4.40 5.04
N ASN A 133 0.44 3.89 5.96
CA ASN A 133 0.57 2.46 6.26
C ASN A 133 -0.30 2.00 7.44
N ALA A 134 -1.07 2.89 8.03
CA ALA A 134 -1.92 2.57 9.17
C ALA A 134 -3.12 1.68 8.78
N TYR A 135 -3.73 1.08 9.80
CA TYR A 135 -4.99 0.30 9.70
C TYR A 135 -4.96 -0.93 8.81
N SER A 136 -3.77 -1.41 8.43
CA SER A 136 -3.62 -2.69 7.77
C SER A 136 -3.86 -3.86 8.73
N GLN A 137 -4.27 -5.00 8.20
CA GLN A 137 -4.25 -6.27 8.92
C GLN A 137 -2.83 -6.66 9.37
N TRP A 138 -1.83 -6.23 8.61
CA TRP A 138 -0.41 -6.44 8.86
C TRP A 138 0.23 -5.16 9.39
N PRO A 139 1.17 -5.27 10.33
CA PRO A 139 1.86 -4.10 10.84
C PRO A 139 2.71 -3.44 9.76
N THR A 140 2.89 -2.14 9.90
CA THR A 140 3.86 -1.40 9.10
C THR A 140 5.25 -1.97 9.34
N LYS A 141 5.93 -2.34 8.26
CA LYS A 141 7.25 -2.92 8.34
C LYS A 141 8.31 -1.93 7.91
N PHE A 142 9.30 -1.70 8.77
CA PHE A 142 10.50 -0.98 8.39
C PHE A 142 11.61 -1.97 8.05
N ASN A 143 12.08 -1.92 6.82
CA ASN A 143 13.16 -2.76 6.32
C ASN A 143 14.05 -1.96 5.37
N GLY A 144 14.61 -0.86 5.87
CA GLY A 144 15.32 0.12 5.07
C GLY A 144 14.41 1.17 4.42
N GLY A 145 13.13 1.14 4.69
CA GLY A 145 12.12 2.09 4.21
C GLY A 145 10.72 1.61 4.52
N LEU A 146 9.74 2.48 4.43
CA LEU A 146 8.33 2.18 4.69
C LEU A 146 7.57 1.80 3.42
N PHE A 147 8.02 2.29 2.27
CA PHE A 147 7.45 1.99 0.97
C PHE A 147 8.45 1.24 0.10
N THR A 148 7.94 0.49 -0.87
CA THR A 148 8.72 0.04 -2.01
C THR A 148 9.09 1.24 -2.86
N PHE A 149 10.20 1.17 -3.54
CA PHE A 149 10.66 2.21 -4.45
C PHE A 149 10.97 1.59 -5.81
N ASP A 150 10.95 2.43 -6.82
CA ASP A 150 11.26 2.02 -8.18
C ASP A 150 12.75 1.63 -8.29
N PRO A 151 13.08 0.46 -8.86
CA PRO A 151 14.46 0.00 -9.02
C PRO A 151 15.36 0.98 -9.78
N MET A 152 14.80 1.83 -10.63
CA MET A 152 15.58 2.84 -11.36
C MET A 152 16.28 3.88 -10.46
N TYR A 153 15.83 4.02 -9.21
CA TYR A 153 16.43 4.92 -8.21
C TYR A 153 17.47 4.26 -7.30
N VAL A 154 17.83 3.01 -7.58
CA VAL A 154 18.84 2.27 -6.83
C VAL A 154 20.06 1.97 -7.69
N ASP A 155 21.10 1.42 -7.09
CA ASP A 155 22.33 1.04 -7.79
C ASP A 155 22.02 0.05 -8.93
N GLN A 156 22.29 0.46 -10.17
CA GLN A 156 22.06 -0.34 -11.37
C GLN A 156 22.92 -1.61 -11.44
N LYS A 157 23.94 -1.73 -10.61
CA LYS A 157 24.78 -2.93 -10.52
C LYS A 157 24.15 -4.06 -9.71
N MET A 158 23.07 -3.78 -9.01
CA MET A 158 22.34 -4.77 -8.22
C MET A 158 21.08 -5.21 -8.95
N GLU A 159 20.83 -6.50 -9.00
CA GLU A 159 19.55 -7.02 -9.46
C GLU A 159 18.46 -6.78 -8.40
N PHE A 160 17.48 -5.97 -8.76
CA PHE A 160 16.34 -5.68 -7.92
C PHE A 160 15.03 -6.04 -8.59
N THR A 161 14.09 -6.50 -7.80
CA THR A 161 12.68 -6.51 -8.19
C THR A 161 12.00 -5.25 -7.65
N PRO A 162 10.85 -4.83 -8.19
CA PRO A 162 10.06 -3.71 -7.66
C PRO A 162 9.74 -3.81 -6.17
N ASP A 163 9.64 -5.04 -5.66
CA ASP A 163 9.35 -5.31 -4.24
C ASP A 163 10.59 -5.53 -3.38
N PHE A 164 11.77 -5.28 -3.93
CA PHE A 164 13.02 -5.49 -3.22
C PHE A 164 13.09 -4.69 -1.92
N ARG A 165 13.54 -5.36 -0.87
CA ARG A 165 13.89 -4.77 0.42
C ARG A 165 15.24 -5.30 0.85
N LYS A 166 16.17 -4.42 1.20
CA LYS A 166 17.57 -4.75 1.44
C LYS A 166 17.78 -5.91 2.42
N TRP A 167 17.02 -6.08 3.42
CA TRP A 167 17.15 -7.20 4.37
C TRP A 167 16.04 -8.24 4.19
N GLY A 168 15.69 -8.49 2.94
CA GLY A 168 14.87 -9.62 2.51
C GLY A 168 13.41 -9.58 2.90
N GLY A 169 12.98 -8.63 3.66
CA GLY A 169 11.57 -8.51 4.00
C GLY A 169 10.96 -9.68 4.79
N GLY A 170 11.74 -10.72 5.15
CA GLY A 170 11.21 -11.96 5.72
C GLY A 170 10.59 -11.82 7.10
N THR A 171 11.22 -11.10 7.99
CA THR A 171 10.81 -11.03 9.40
C THR A 171 10.54 -9.62 9.87
N MET A 172 9.64 -9.48 10.83
CA MET A 172 9.41 -8.25 11.57
C MET A 172 10.31 -8.26 12.82
N THR A 173 11.56 -7.81 12.67
CA THR A 173 12.50 -7.78 13.77
C THR A 173 12.20 -6.64 14.74
N ALA A 174 12.30 -6.89 16.03
CA ALA A 174 12.02 -5.91 17.08
C ALA A 174 12.81 -4.61 16.93
N GLN A 175 14.07 -4.70 16.50
CA GLN A 175 14.92 -3.53 16.26
C GLN A 175 14.35 -2.60 15.19
N ASN A 176 13.96 -3.16 14.04
CA ASN A 176 13.44 -2.38 12.91
C ASN A 176 12.05 -1.81 13.23
N GLN A 177 11.22 -2.59 13.93
CA GLN A 177 9.88 -2.15 14.31
C GLN A 177 9.89 -0.97 15.29
N ARG A 178 10.92 -0.81 16.12
CA ARG A 178 11.08 0.36 16.98
C ARG A 178 11.13 1.68 16.19
N LEU A 179 11.76 1.68 15.02
CA LEU A 179 11.85 2.85 14.16
C LEU A 179 10.48 3.31 13.62
N VAL A 180 9.50 2.40 13.60
CA VAL A 180 8.13 2.69 13.16
C VAL A 180 7.26 3.10 14.35
N TYR A 181 7.26 2.32 15.42
CA TYR A 181 6.27 2.44 16.49
C TYR A 181 6.64 3.41 17.60
N TRP A 182 7.93 3.66 17.86
CA TRP A 182 8.32 4.69 18.81
C TRP A 182 7.96 6.11 18.36
N PRO A 183 8.13 6.50 17.08
CA PRO A 183 7.59 7.79 16.61
C PRO A 183 6.08 7.91 16.78
N MET A 184 5.31 6.84 16.52
CA MET A 184 3.87 6.84 16.74
C MET A 184 3.51 7.05 18.22
N LEU A 185 4.21 6.36 19.12
CA LEU A 185 4.05 6.53 20.57
C LEU A 185 4.35 7.97 20.99
N LYS A 186 5.45 8.55 20.51
CA LYS A 186 5.85 9.93 20.81
C LYS A 186 4.90 10.98 20.23
N SER A 187 4.27 10.68 19.10
CA SER A 187 3.29 11.59 18.46
C SER A 187 1.87 11.45 19.01
N GLY A 188 1.61 10.45 19.88
CA GLY A 188 0.26 10.14 20.36
C GLY A 188 -0.63 9.50 19.30
N ASP A 189 -0.03 8.89 18.26
CA ASP A 189 -0.71 8.22 17.17
C ASP A 189 -1.00 6.75 17.54
N PHE A 190 -1.62 6.52 18.70
CA PHE A 190 -1.85 5.18 19.27
C PHE A 190 -2.77 4.32 18.43
N ASP A 191 -3.71 4.92 17.75
CA ASP A 191 -4.62 4.26 16.81
C ASP A 191 -3.86 3.58 15.65
N LEU A 192 -2.72 4.14 15.23
CA LEU A 192 -1.87 3.56 14.20
C LEU A 192 -1.07 2.33 14.69
N MET A 193 -0.91 2.20 16.00
CA MET A 193 -0.16 1.08 16.60
C MET A 193 -0.98 -0.20 16.70
N LYS A 194 -2.30 -0.11 16.54
CA LYS A 194 -3.21 -1.24 16.74
C LYS A 194 -2.86 -2.45 15.85
N SER A 195 -2.49 -2.24 14.60
CA SER A 195 -2.13 -3.32 13.68
C SER A 195 -0.95 -4.16 14.18
N GLN A 196 0.01 -3.56 14.88
CA GLN A 196 1.15 -4.26 15.49
C GLN A 196 0.68 -5.16 16.64
N PHE A 197 -0.13 -4.63 17.54
CA PHE A 197 -0.61 -5.39 18.69
C PHE A 197 -1.56 -6.50 18.27
N ASP A 198 -2.49 -6.23 17.37
CA ASP A 198 -3.41 -7.23 16.83
C ASP A 198 -2.68 -8.36 16.09
N PHE A 199 -1.58 -8.02 15.41
CA PHE A 199 -0.75 -9.01 14.74
C PHE A 199 -0.16 -10.02 15.74
N TYR A 200 0.50 -9.54 16.78
CA TYR A 200 1.07 -10.43 17.79
C TYR A 200 0.02 -11.16 18.59
N LEU A 201 -1.11 -10.53 18.90
CA LEU A 201 -2.21 -11.18 19.59
C LEU A 201 -2.79 -12.37 18.79
N ARG A 202 -2.80 -12.28 17.46
CA ARG A 202 -3.25 -13.39 16.60
C ARG A 202 -2.26 -14.57 16.53
N LEU A 203 -1.03 -14.37 16.98
CA LEU A 203 0.01 -15.41 17.00
C LEU A 203 -0.02 -16.24 18.30
N LEU A 204 -0.76 -15.80 19.29
CA LEU A 204 -0.97 -16.53 20.54
C LEU A 204 -2.09 -17.57 20.41
#